data_7a10dfc6dba87080b5ad190fc6b773b3
#
_entry.id   7a10dfc6dba87080b5ad190fc6b773b3
#
_cell.length_a   1.000
_cell.length_b   1.000
_cell.length_c   1.000
_cell.angle_alpha   90.00
_cell.angle_beta   90.00
_cell.angle_gamma   90.00
#
_symmetry.space_group_name_H-M   'P 1'
#
loop_
_entity.id
_entity.type
_entity.pdbx_description
1 polymer ?
#
loop_
_entity_poly.entity_id
_entity_poly.type
_entity_poly.pdbx_seq_one_letter_code
_entity_poly.pdbx_strand_id
1 'polypeptide(L)'
;MKISGVDIRPGNIIEYEGGIWKAVKIQHTQPGKGGAYMQVEMKNLIDGRKNNVRFRSAETVERVRLDTTDFQFLFADGDALTFMDKATYEQITLPRDLLGDAAAFLQDGMDVVMELYDERPISVQLPDTIEALIVEADAVVKGQTASSSYKPAMLDNGVRVMVPPHIGAGTRIVVDVYNQEYVRRAD
;
A
#
# COMPACT_ATOMS: atom_id res chain seq x y z
N MET A 1 -16.38 -17.09 4.67
CA MET A 1 -17.79 -16.92 4.22
C MET A 1 -17.87 -17.20 2.73
N LYS A 2 -18.70 -18.12 2.34
CA LYS A 2 -18.88 -18.43 0.91
C LYS A 2 -19.66 -17.33 0.20
N ILE A 3 -19.16 -16.92 -0.95
CA ILE A 3 -19.83 -15.98 -1.84
C ILE A 3 -19.91 -16.57 -3.25
N SER A 4 -20.86 -16.08 -4.03
CA SER A 4 -20.94 -16.46 -5.46
C SER A 4 -19.92 -15.71 -6.28
N GLY A 5 -19.50 -16.30 -7.42
CA GLY A 5 -18.57 -15.64 -8.34
C GLY A 5 -19.04 -14.25 -8.76
N VAL A 6 -20.35 -14.07 -8.96
CA VAL A 6 -20.94 -12.77 -9.32
C VAL A 6 -20.81 -11.72 -8.22
N ASP A 7 -20.61 -12.13 -6.98
CA ASP A 7 -20.50 -11.22 -5.83
C ASP A 7 -19.07 -10.79 -5.52
N ILE A 8 -18.09 -11.30 -6.26
CA ILE A 8 -16.69 -10.89 -6.10
C ILE A 8 -16.54 -9.40 -6.49
N ARG A 9 -15.87 -8.63 -5.64
CA ARG A 9 -15.60 -7.21 -5.87
C ARG A 9 -14.10 -6.93 -5.71
N PRO A 10 -13.56 -5.90 -6.36
CA PRO A 10 -12.18 -5.48 -6.12
C PRO A 10 -11.93 -5.24 -4.64
N GLY A 11 -10.79 -5.71 -4.15
CA GLY A 11 -10.44 -5.66 -2.74
C GLY A 11 -10.84 -6.88 -1.93
N ASN A 12 -11.73 -7.73 -2.44
CA ASN A 12 -12.07 -8.98 -1.77
C ASN A 12 -10.86 -9.93 -1.75
N ILE A 13 -10.72 -10.65 -0.66
CA ILE A 13 -9.69 -11.67 -0.51
C ILE A 13 -10.39 -13.02 -0.54
N ILE A 14 -9.95 -13.89 -1.43
CA ILE A 14 -10.55 -15.19 -1.66
C ILE A 14 -9.51 -16.30 -1.57
N GLU A 15 -9.96 -17.48 -1.15
CA GLU A 15 -9.16 -18.70 -1.24
C GLU A 15 -9.32 -19.29 -2.64
N TYR A 16 -8.19 -19.60 -3.25
CA TYR A 16 -8.15 -20.22 -4.57
C TYR A 16 -6.90 -21.09 -4.70
N GLU A 17 -7.10 -22.35 -5.05
CA GLU A 17 -6.00 -23.33 -5.26
C GLU A 17 -4.98 -23.35 -4.12
N GLY A 18 -5.46 -23.35 -2.89
CA GLY A 18 -4.60 -23.44 -1.70
C GLY A 18 -3.90 -22.14 -1.31
N GLY A 19 -4.15 -21.04 -2.01
CA GLY A 19 -3.60 -19.72 -1.70
C GLY A 19 -4.67 -18.70 -1.37
N ILE A 20 -4.22 -17.54 -0.90
CA ILE A 20 -5.11 -16.39 -0.69
C ILE A 20 -4.77 -15.30 -1.71
N TRP A 21 -5.82 -14.78 -2.34
CA TRP A 21 -5.70 -13.87 -3.47
C TRP A 21 -6.59 -12.64 -3.26
N LYS A 22 -6.07 -11.49 -3.60
CA LYS A 22 -6.85 -10.24 -3.59
C LYS A 22 -7.35 -9.94 -4.99
N ALA A 23 -8.66 -9.80 -5.13
CA ALA A 23 -9.25 -9.36 -6.39
C ALA A 23 -8.85 -7.91 -6.66
N VAL A 24 -8.26 -7.67 -7.82
CA VAL A 24 -7.77 -6.35 -8.22
C VAL A 24 -8.72 -5.72 -9.22
N LYS A 25 -9.15 -6.50 -10.21
CA LYS A 25 -10.03 -6.04 -11.27
C LYS A 25 -11.02 -7.13 -11.62
N ILE A 26 -12.25 -6.76 -11.88
CA ILE A 26 -13.30 -7.70 -12.25
C ILE A 26 -13.96 -7.26 -13.55
N GLN A 27 -14.46 -8.25 -14.30
CA GLN A 27 -15.28 -8.00 -15.47
C GLN A 27 -16.38 -9.06 -15.53
N HIS A 28 -17.63 -8.63 -15.45
CA HIS A 28 -18.78 -9.51 -15.58
C HIS A 28 -19.14 -9.64 -17.07
N THR A 29 -19.22 -10.88 -17.54
CA THR A 29 -19.60 -11.16 -18.93
C THR A 29 -20.80 -12.08 -18.96
N GLN A 30 -21.80 -11.69 -19.71
CA GLN A 30 -22.98 -12.50 -19.96
C GLN A 30 -23.09 -12.74 -21.46
N PRO A 31 -22.58 -13.87 -21.98
CA PRO A 31 -22.63 -14.17 -23.40
C PRO A 31 -24.07 -14.47 -23.84
N GLY A 32 -24.36 -14.25 -25.09
CA GLY A 32 -25.68 -14.54 -25.67
C GLY A 32 -26.03 -16.02 -25.70
N LYS A 33 -25.05 -16.90 -25.64
CA LYS A 33 -25.17 -18.36 -25.47
C LYS A 33 -24.21 -18.81 -24.38
N GLY A 34 -24.72 -19.53 -23.37
CA GLY A 34 -23.94 -20.03 -22.25
C GLY A 34 -24.17 -19.26 -20.97
N GLY A 35 -23.57 -19.72 -19.87
CA GLY A 35 -23.73 -19.11 -18.56
C GLY A 35 -22.89 -17.84 -18.39
N ALA A 36 -23.40 -16.92 -17.58
CA ALA A 36 -22.64 -15.74 -17.18
C ALA A 36 -21.41 -16.16 -16.36
N TYR A 37 -20.34 -15.39 -16.53
CA TYR A 37 -19.12 -15.59 -15.76
C TYR A 37 -18.49 -14.28 -15.33
N MET A 38 -17.66 -14.37 -14.27
CA MET A 38 -16.89 -13.25 -13.76
C MET A 38 -15.42 -13.52 -14.05
N GLN A 39 -14.77 -12.60 -14.76
CA GLN A 39 -13.33 -12.64 -14.96
C GLN A 39 -12.66 -11.81 -13.90
N VAL A 40 -11.79 -12.43 -13.09
CA VAL A 40 -11.16 -11.79 -11.94
C VAL A 40 -9.66 -11.78 -12.13
N GLU A 41 -9.11 -10.59 -12.22
CA GLU A 41 -7.67 -10.37 -12.12
C GLU A 41 -7.35 -10.27 -10.63
N MET A 42 -6.44 -11.12 -10.16
CA MET A 42 -6.13 -11.21 -8.75
C MET A 42 -4.65 -11.37 -8.50
N LYS A 43 -4.23 -10.96 -7.30
CA LYS A 43 -2.85 -11.01 -6.86
C LYS A 43 -2.74 -11.90 -5.62
N ASN A 44 -1.79 -12.84 -5.65
CA ASN A 44 -1.48 -13.66 -4.48
C ASN A 44 -0.87 -12.80 -3.38
N LEU A 45 -1.42 -12.88 -2.17
CA LEU A 45 -0.96 -12.05 -1.05
C LEU A 45 0.32 -12.56 -0.41
N ILE A 46 0.71 -13.81 -0.68
CA ILE A 46 1.92 -14.41 -0.10
C ILE A 46 3.12 -14.18 -1.02
N ASP A 47 3.00 -14.52 -2.31
CA ASP A 47 4.12 -14.50 -3.25
C ASP A 47 4.04 -13.40 -4.32
N GLY A 48 2.95 -12.65 -4.36
CA GLY A 48 2.78 -11.53 -5.29
C GLY A 48 2.45 -11.89 -6.72
N ARG A 49 2.28 -13.18 -7.05
CA ARG A 49 1.93 -13.60 -8.40
C ARG A 49 0.57 -13.04 -8.81
N LYS A 50 0.45 -12.69 -10.07
CA LYS A 50 -0.83 -12.28 -10.66
C LYS A 50 -1.46 -13.46 -11.38
N ASN A 51 -2.78 -13.54 -11.31
CA ASN A 51 -3.55 -14.55 -12.03
C ASN A 51 -4.85 -13.94 -12.53
N ASN A 52 -5.35 -14.47 -13.62
CA ASN A 52 -6.61 -14.04 -14.20
C ASN A 52 -7.49 -15.28 -14.32
N VAL A 53 -8.53 -15.36 -13.49
CA VAL A 53 -9.37 -16.54 -13.35
C VAL A 53 -10.80 -16.20 -13.74
N ARG A 54 -11.43 -17.13 -14.41
CA ARG A 54 -12.82 -17.05 -14.80
C ARG A 54 -13.66 -17.90 -13.85
N PHE A 55 -14.56 -17.26 -13.11
CA PHE A 55 -15.53 -17.92 -12.25
C PHE A 55 -16.90 -17.88 -12.89
N ARG A 56 -17.63 -18.98 -12.83
CA ARG A 56 -19.05 -18.97 -13.21
C ARG A 56 -19.80 -18.11 -12.17
N SER A 57 -20.84 -17.41 -12.62
CA SER A 57 -21.60 -16.54 -11.72
C SER A 57 -22.17 -17.26 -10.50
N ALA A 58 -22.60 -18.50 -10.67
CA ALA A 58 -23.15 -19.30 -9.58
C ALA A 58 -22.09 -20.14 -8.83
N GLU A 59 -20.86 -20.17 -9.30
CA GLU A 59 -19.77 -20.86 -8.60
C GLU A 59 -19.47 -20.17 -7.28
N THR A 60 -19.22 -20.94 -6.22
CA THR A 60 -18.91 -20.38 -4.91
C THR A 60 -17.42 -20.34 -4.65
N VAL A 61 -16.97 -19.29 -4.00
CA VAL A 61 -15.60 -19.12 -3.52
C VAL A 61 -15.62 -18.76 -2.04
N GLU A 62 -14.55 -19.08 -1.33
CA GLU A 62 -14.41 -18.69 0.07
C GLU A 62 -13.81 -17.29 0.16
N ARG A 63 -14.58 -16.33 0.71
CA ARG A 63 -14.09 -15.02 1.02
C ARG A 63 -13.46 -15.01 2.41
N VAL A 64 -12.27 -14.48 2.51
CA VAL A 64 -11.46 -14.46 3.72
C VAL A 64 -11.40 -13.05 4.27
N ARG A 65 -11.43 -12.91 5.59
CA ARG A 65 -11.12 -11.66 6.29
C ARG A 65 -9.73 -11.76 6.87
N LEU A 66 -8.95 -10.70 6.71
CA LEU A 66 -7.68 -10.54 7.41
C LEU A 66 -7.93 -9.93 8.77
N ASP A 67 -7.23 -10.43 9.78
CA ASP A 67 -7.22 -9.79 11.09
C ASP A 67 -6.32 -8.56 11.03
N THR A 68 -6.72 -7.47 11.68
CA THR A 68 -5.92 -6.26 11.79
C THR A 68 -5.49 -6.06 13.21
N THR A 69 -4.22 -5.72 13.41
CA THR A 69 -3.63 -5.52 14.73
C THR A 69 -2.73 -4.28 14.71
N ASP A 70 -2.80 -3.50 15.78
CA ASP A 70 -1.97 -2.32 15.93
C ASP A 70 -0.56 -2.71 16.37
N PHE A 71 0.42 -2.28 15.59
CA PHE A 71 1.84 -2.47 15.84
C PHE A 71 2.55 -1.12 15.87
N GLN A 72 3.75 -1.13 16.42
CA GLN A 72 4.64 0.02 16.38
C GLN A 72 5.94 -0.40 15.70
N PHE A 73 6.39 0.41 14.75
CA PHE A 73 7.69 0.20 14.13
C PHE A 73 8.78 0.60 15.11
N LEU A 74 9.75 -0.28 15.38
CA LEU A 74 10.84 -0.02 16.30
C LEU A 74 12.10 0.45 15.59
N PHE A 75 12.65 -0.37 14.71
CA PHE A 75 13.88 -0.05 13.99
C PHE A 75 14.06 -0.93 12.77
N ALA A 76 14.94 -0.47 11.87
CA ALA A 76 15.39 -1.22 10.71
C ALA A 76 16.85 -1.66 10.91
N ASP A 77 17.16 -2.88 10.53
CA ASP A 77 18.51 -3.40 10.42
C ASP A 77 18.69 -3.95 8.99
N GLY A 78 19.20 -3.10 8.10
CA GLY A 78 19.24 -3.41 6.67
C GLY A 78 17.83 -3.65 6.11
N ASP A 79 17.60 -4.82 5.55
CA ASP A 79 16.30 -5.22 5.01
C ASP A 79 15.38 -5.87 6.03
N ALA A 80 15.79 -5.98 7.29
CA ALA A 80 15.00 -6.51 8.38
C ALA A 80 14.34 -5.38 9.16
N LEU A 81 13.01 -5.39 9.23
CA LEU A 81 12.21 -4.38 9.92
C LEU A 81 11.57 -5.02 11.14
N THR A 82 11.79 -4.42 12.31
CA THR A 82 11.26 -4.94 13.57
C THR A 82 10.08 -4.11 14.05
N PHE A 83 8.99 -4.80 14.35
CA PHE A 83 7.74 -4.23 14.83
C PHE A 83 7.36 -4.85 16.16
N MET A 84 6.62 -4.12 16.97
CA MET A 84 6.13 -4.56 18.26
C MET A 84 4.60 -4.48 18.31
N ASP A 85 3.97 -5.57 18.75
CA ASP A 85 2.53 -5.59 19.03
C ASP A 85 2.25 -4.64 20.19
N LYS A 86 1.35 -3.67 20.00
CA LYS A 86 1.06 -2.65 21.01
C LYS A 86 0.31 -3.20 22.22
N ALA A 87 -0.35 -4.35 22.09
CA ALA A 87 -1.08 -4.97 23.18
C ALA A 87 -0.22 -5.98 23.96
N THR A 88 0.53 -6.82 23.27
CA THR A 88 1.30 -7.93 23.88
C THR A 88 2.76 -7.60 24.08
N TYR A 89 3.28 -6.55 23.41
CA TYR A 89 4.69 -6.17 23.36
C TYR A 89 5.60 -7.20 22.71
N GLU A 90 5.03 -8.22 22.08
CA GLU A 90 5.80 -9.18 21.30
C GLU A 90 6.39 -8.50 20.07
N GLN A 91 7.63 -8.83 19.75
CA GLN A 91 8.34 -8.28 18.60
C GLN A 91 8.37 -9.29 17.47
N ILE A 92 8.19 -8.80 16.25
CA ILE A 92 8.35 -9.59 15.03
C ILE A 92 9.23 -8.84 14.05
N THR A 93 10.00 -9.60 13.27
CA THR A 93 10.87 -9.05 12.23
C THR A 93 10.33 -9.47 10.86
N LEU A 94 10.16 -8.49 9.99
CA LEU A 94 9.62 -8.69 8.64
C LEU A 94 10.61 -8.18 7.59
N PRO A 95 10.61 -8.77 6.40
CA PRO A 95 11.46 -8.26 5.31
C PRO A 95 10.90 -6.94 4.76
N ARG A 96 11.81 -6.05 4.36
CA ARG A 96 11.45 -4.76 3.74
C ARG A 96 10.54 -4.94 2.52
N ASP A 97 10.74 -6.00 1.76
CA ASP A 97 9.97 -6.29 0.55
C ASP A 97 8.45 -6.41 0.80
N LEU A 98 8.06 -6.76 2.02
CA LEU A 98 6.65 -6.85 2.38
C LEU A 98 5.94 -5.50 2.29
N LEU A 99 6.66 -4.42 2.57
CA LEU A 99 6.13 -3.05 2.54
C LEU A 99 6.34 -2.37 1.19
N GLY A 100 7.27 -2.86 0.38
CA GLY A 100 7.63 -2.22 -0.87
C GLY A 100 8.15 -0.79 -0.66
N ASP A 101 7.73 0.13 -1.53
CA ASP A 101 8.20 1.53 -1.50
C ASP A 101 7.79 2.27 -0.23
N ALA A 102 6.71 1.86 0.42
CA ALA A 102 6.24 2.48 1.66
C ALA A 102 7.26 2.32 2.80
N ALA A 103 8.14 1.32 2.75
CA ALA A 103 9.15 1.10 3.77
C ALA A 103 10.07 2.31 3.98
N ALA A 104 10.32 3.12 2.94
CA ALA A 104 11.15 4.32 3.04
C ALA A 104 10.54 5.40 3.95
N PHE A 105 9.23 5.35 4.19
CA PHE A 105 8.51 6.30 5.02
C PHE A 105 8.39 5.87 6.48
N LEU A 106 8.90 4.71 6.86
CA LEU A 106 8.91 4.27 8.26
C LEU A 106 9.78 5.21 9.10
N GLN A 107 9.24 5.58 10.24
CA GLN A 107 9.94 6.39 11.25
C GLN A 107 9.93 5.63 12.57
N ASP A 108 11.02 5.69 13.31
CA ASP A 108 11.14 5.00 14.59
C ASP A 108 10.00 5.42 15.53
N GLY A 109 9.31 4.44 16.08
CA GLY A 109 8.16 4.67 16.95
C GLY A 109 6.83 4.90 16.25
N MET A 110 6.80 4.79 14.92
CA MET A 110 5.57 4.99 14.12
C MET A 110 4.56 3.90 14.40
N ASP A 111 3.30 4.31 14.61
CA ASP A 111 2.17 3.38 14.68
C ASP A 111 1.80 2.90 13.29
N VAL A 112 1.62 1.60 13.14
CA VAL A 112 1.22 0.96 11.89
C VAL A 112 0.09 -0.03 12.16
N VAL A 113 -0.64 -0.40 11.11
CA VAL A 113 -1.65 -1.46 11.18
C VAL A 113 -1.14 -2.65 10.41
N MET A 114 -1.08 -3.80 11.06
CA MET A 114 -0.65 -5.03 10.43
C MET A 114 -1.86 -5.89 10.10
N GLU A 115 -1.91 -6.38 8.88
CA GLU A 115 -2.92 -7.34 8.44
C GLU A 115 -2.34 -8.74 8.50
N LEU A 116 -3.07 -9.66 9.15
CA LEU A 116 -2.63 -11.04 9.36
C LEU A 116 -3.68 -12.01 8.84
N TYR A 117 -3.19 -13.09 8.27
CA TYR A 117 -4.00 -14.25 7.91
C TYR A 117 -3.43 -15.45 8.65
N ASP A 118 -4.27 -16.07 9.49
CA ASP A 118 -3.89 -17.24 10.29
C ASP A 118 -2.56 -16.99 11.04
N GLU A 119 -2.51 -15.85 11.73
CA GLU A 119 -1.34 -15.36 12.50
C GLU A 119 -0.11 -15.00 11.64
N ARG A 120 -0.21 -15.10 10.33
CA ARG A 120 0.87 -14.76 9.41
C ARG A 120 0.73 -13.32 8.91
N PRO A 121 1.74 -12.46 9.09
CA PRO A 121 1.72 -11.11 8.55
C PRO A 121 1.63 -11.12 7.03
N ILE A 122 0.65 -10.41 6.49
CA ILE A 122 0.41 -10.29 5.05
C ILE A 122 0.80 -8.92 4.54
N SER A 123 0.48 -7.87 5.30
CA SER A 123 0.80 -6.50 4.92
C SER A 123 0.96 -5.63 6.15
N VAL A 124 1.68 -4.53 5.98
CA VAL A 124 1.82 -3.48 6.99
C VAL A 124 1.34 -2.19 6.35
N GLN A 125 0.36 -1.55 6.99
CA GLN A 125 -0.19 -0.29 6.52
C GLN A 125 0.33 0.85 7.37
N LEU A 126 1.00 1.80 6.72
CA LEU A 126 1.44 3.04 7.35
C LEU A 126 0.27 4.03 7.39
N PRO A 127 0.37 5.10 8.21
CA PRO A 127 -0.54 6.23 8.07
C PRO A 127 -0.59 6.72 6.61
N ASP A 128 -1.72 7.21 6.16
CA ASP A 128 -1.89 7.69 4.79
C ASP A 128 -0.95 8.84 4.47
N THR A 129 -0.67 9.68 5.48
CA THR A 129 0.22 10.82 5.35
C THR A 129 1.23 10.85 6.49
N ILE A 130 2.41 11.39 6.19
CA ILE A 130 3.47 11.65 7.18
C ILE A 130 4.04 13.05 6.98
N GLU A 131 4.70 13.56 8.01
CA GLU A 131 5.54 14.74 7.87
C GLU A 131 6.96 14.33 7.51
N ALA A 132 7.56 15.06 6.57
CA ALA A 132 8.92 14.82 6.14
C ALA A 132 9.62 16.16 5.88
N LEU A 133 10.94 16.16 6.05
CA LEU A 133 11.78 17.32 5.80
C LEU A 133 12.33 17.27 4.38
N ILE A 134 12.23 18.37 3.65
CA ILE A 134 12.90 18.52 2.36
C ILE A 134 14.36 18.88 2.63
N VAL A 135 15.27 18.03 2.15
CA VAL A 135 16.71 18.24 2.29
C VAL A 135 17.34 18.84 1.05
N GLU A 136 16.69 18.71 -0.10
CA GLU A 136 17.18 19.21 -1.37
C GLU A 136 16.00 19.56 -2.27
N ALA A 137 16.05 20.72 -2.90
CA ALA A 137 15.06 21.16 -3.87
C ALA A 137 15.69 22.16 -4.82
N ASP A 138 15.28 22.10 -6.10
CA ASP A 138 15.75 23.03 -7.10
C ASP A 138 15.30 24.46 -6.75
N ALA A 139 16.20 25.42 -6.94
CA ALA A 139 15.89 26.83 -6.76
C ALA A 139 14.97 27.33 -7.89
N VAL A 140 14.02 28.21 -7.54
CA VAL A 140 13.23 28.92 -8.55
C VAL A 140 14.14 29.97 -9.21
N VAL A 141 14.28 29.90 -10.53
CA VAL A 141 15.07 30.88 -11.28
C VAL A 141 14.23 32.15 -11.47
N LYS A 142 14.71 33.29 -10.94
CA LYS A 142 14.09 34.59 -11.17
C LYS A 142 14.03 34.89 -12.67
N GLY A 143 12.87 35.27 -13.18
CA GLY A 143 12.69 35.70 -14.56
C GLY A 143 12.17 34.63 -15.50
N GLN A 144 12.06 33.37 -15.08
CA GLN A 144 11.22 32.43 -15.79
C GLN A 144 9.77 32.78 -15.48
N THR A 145 8.99 32.99 -16.53
CA THR A 145 7.54 33.13 -16.39
C THR A 145 7.07 32.07 -15.43
N ALA A 146 6.44 32.52 -14.36
CA ALA A 146 5.94 31.65 -13.31
C ALA A 146 5.15 30.52 -13.90
N SER A 147 5.83 29.45 -14.26
CA SER A 147 5.11 28.20 -14.46
C SER A 147 4.69 27.75 -13.08
N SER A 148 3.40 27.51 -12.91
CA SER A 148 2.86 26.82 -11.74
C SER A 148 3.31 25.36 -11.68
N SER A 149 4.31 24.99 -12.46
CA SER A 149 4.83 23.65 -12.55
C SER A 149 5.55 23.25 -11.29
N TYR A 150 5.26 22.08 -10.79
CA TYR A 150 5.95 21.50 -9.67
C TYR A 150 7.41 21.21 -10.05
N LYS A 151 8.27 21.19 -9.06
CA LYS A 151 9.69 20.88 -9.19
C LYS A 151 10.08 19.67 -8.34
N PRO A 152 11.14 18.93 -8.73
CA PRO A 152 11.63 17.83 -7.91
C PRO A 152 12.21 18.31 -6.59
N ALA A 153 11.96 17.53 -5.55
CA ALA A 153 12.55 17.72 -4.23
C ALA A 153 12.91 16.37 -3.64
N MET A 154 13.90 16.34 -2.77
CA MET A 154 14.29 15.12 -2.06
C MET A 154 13.97 15.28 -0.58
N LEU A 155 13.29 14.25 -0.05
CA LEU A 155 12.98 14.14 1.37
C LEU A 155 14.18 13.57 2.13
N ASP A 156 14.17 13.75 3.45
CA ASP A 156 15.21 13.24 4.34
C ASP A 156 15.30 11.70 4.38
N ASN A 157 14.27 11.01 3.90
CA ASN A 157 14.28 9.55 3.73
C ASN A 157 14.82 9.09 2.35
N GLY A 158 15.28 10.01 1.51
CA GLY A 158 15.79 9.69 0.18
C GLY A 158 14.75 9.58 -0.93
N VAL A 159 13.47 9.75 -0.61
CA VAL A 159 12.40 9.68 -1.61
C VAL A 159 12.27 11.01 -2.32
N ARG A 160 12.08 10.97 -3.64
CA ARG A 160 11.81 12.16 -4.45
C ARG A 160 10.32 12.40 -4.57
N VAL A 161 9.93 13.65 -4.41
CA VAL A 161 8.54 14.10 -4.60
C VAL A 161 8.54 15.38 -5.42
N MET A 162 7.42 15.62 -6.09
CA MET A 162 7.20 16.88 -6.80
C MET A 162 6.53 17.85 -5.85
N VAL A 163 7.06 19.07 -5.75
CA VAL A 163 6.56 20.10 -4.84
C VAL A 163 6.29 21.40 -5.61
N PRO A 164 5.39 22.29 -5.08
CA PRO A 164 5.19 23.60 -5.67
C PRO A 164 6.49 24.42 -5.72
N PRO A 165 6.62 25.38 -6.63
CA PRO A 165 7.85 26.15 -6.82
C PRO A 165 8.35 26.89 -5.58
N HIS A 166 7.44 27.31 -4.69
CA HIS A 166 7.76 28.08 -3.48
C HIS A 166 8.32 27.23 -2.33
N ILE A 167 8.27 25.92 -2.45
CA ILE A 167 8.76 25.00 -1.41
C ILE A 167 10.26 24.76 -1.63
N GLY A 168 11.07 25.04 -0.61
CA GLY A 168 12.51 24.87 -0.67
C GLY A 168 13.06 23.91 0.37
N ALA A 169 14.37 23.68 0.29
CA ALA A 169 15.09 22.88 1.28
C ALA A 169 14.89 23.47 2.69
N GLY A 170 14.81 22.60 3.69
CA GLY A 170 14.54 23.01 5.07
C GLY A 170 13.07 23.15 5.43
N THR A 171 12.17 22.96 4.47
CA THR A 171 10.73 23.02 4.71
C THR A 171 10.22 21.64 5.11
N ARG A 172 9.39 21.58 6.15
CA ARG A 172 8.65 20.36 6.50
C ARG A 172 7.33 20.34 5.73
N ILE A 173 7.02 19.21 5.16
CA ILE A 173 5.81 19.02 4.36
C ILE A 173 5.06 17.77 4.81
N VAL A 174 3.78 17.71 4.48
CA VAL A 174 2.95 16.52 4.60
C VAL A 174 2.94 15.81 3.26
N VAL A 175 3.25 14.52 3.28
CA VAL A 175 3.37 13.68 2.08
C VAL A 175 2.37 12.54 2.16
N ASP A 176 1.71 12.26 1.05
CA ASP A 176 0.93 11.03 0.87
C ASP A 176 1.91 9.86 0.67
N VAL A 177 1.87 8.90 1.59
CA VAL A 177 2.83 7.79 1.62
C VAL A 177 2.68 6.87 0.40
N TYR A 178 1.45 6.55 0.02
CA TYR A 178 1.19 5.55 -1.02
C TYR A 178 1.30 6.10 -2.43
N ASN A 179 0.96 7.37 -2.62
CA ASN A 179 1.09 8.05 -3.91
C ASN A 179 2.43 8.77 -4.05
N GLN A 180 3.18 8.92 -2.94
CA GLN A 180 4.46 9.64 -2.88
C GLN A 180 4.30 11.07 -3.42
N GLU A 181 3.28 11.77 -2.91
CA GLU A 181 2.91 13.09 -3.39
C GLU A 181 2.87 14.11 -2.26
N TYR A 182 3.25 15.33 -2.61
CA TYR A 182 3.09 16.49 -1.72
C TYR A 182 1.61 16.77 -1.48
N VAL A 183 1.25 16.96 -0.20
CA VAL A 183 -0.12 17.32 0.19
C VAL A 183 -0.19 18.81 0.57
N ARG A 184 0.65 19.22 1.52
CA ARG A 184 0.71 20.60 2.02
C ARG A 184 1.97 20.82 2.84
N ARG A 185 2.24 22.09 3.20
CA ARG A 185 3.26 22.37 4.20
C ARG A 185 2.80 21.86 5.57
N ALA A 186 3.75 21.36 6.35
CA ALA A 186 3.51 21.08 7.76
C ALA A 186 3.63 22.38 8.56
N ASP A 187 2.68 22.62 9.44
CA ASP A 187 2.67 23.81 10.30
C ASP A 187 3.53 23.60 11.55
#